data_857f6b58214819a920493527053f786d
#
_entry.id   857f6b58214819a920493527053f786d
#
_cell.length_a   1.000
_cell.length_b   1.000
_cell.length_c   1.000
_cell.angle_alpha   90.00
_cell.angle_beta   90.00
_cell.angle_gamma   90.00
#
_symmetry.space_group_name_H-M   'P 1'
#
loop_
_entity.id
_entity.type
_entity.pdbx_description
1 polymer ?
#
loop_
_entity_poly.entity_id
_entity_poly.type
_entity_poly.pdbx_seq_one_letter_code
_entity_poly.pdbx_strand_id
1 'polypeptide(L)'
;MEIPRLSGSPRKPELSAQEKRAAKLEKDIQSANRTLKITPTDVKRACRAFDAVSRRRDEYKADLRQLLKSRENKLVARQAERLLEASLVLKTRLKNLLDALDILEDNQRRLVYLLYIDGQQADDESIQSDWGVYPGDWRKDAETALQTMADYLNQNRKKI
;
A
#
# COMPACT_ATOMS: atom_id res chain seq x y z
N MET A 1 67.40 7.80 -20.54
CA MET A 1 66.44 7.12 -19.62
C MET A 1 65.07 7.72 -19.81
N GLU A 2 64.28 7.05 -20.56
CA GLU A 2 62.89 7.48 -20.67
C GLU A 2 62.14 7.04 -19.43
N ILE A 3 61.63 8.00 -18.69
CA ILE A 3 60.66 7.76 -17.63
C ILE A 3 59.42 7.17 -18.32
N PRO A 4 59.01 5.96 -17.96
CA PRO A 4 57.78 5.44 -18.52
C PRO A 4 56.67 6.43 -18.20
N ARG A 5 56.16 7.11 -19.21
CA ARG A 5 54.92 7.86 -19.07
C ARG A 5 53.90 6.87 -18.60
N LEU A 6 53.46 7.04 -17.38
CA LEU A 6 52.20 6.48 -16.94
C LEU A 6 51.14 7.01 -17.90
N SER A 7 51.02 6.32 -19.04
CA SER A 7 49.99 6.59 -20.00
C SER A 7 48.69 6.11 -19.38
N GLY A 8 47.99 7.03 -18.81
CA GLY A 8 46.66 6.75 -18.31
C GLY A 8 46.19 8.00 -17.62
N SER A 9 45.15 8.63 -18.19
CA SER A 9 44.24 9.41 -17.38
C SER A 9 44.01 8.66 -16.06
N PRO A 10 44.03 9.34 -14.89
CA PRO A 10 43.77 8.67 -13.65
C PRO A 10 42.42 7.95 -13.81
N ARG A 11 42.47 6.63 -13.86
CA ARG A 11 41.26 5.82 -13.76
C ARG A 11 40.55 6.29 -12.51
N LYS A 12 39.32 6.73 -12.65
CA LYS A 12 38.45 6.95 -11.49
C LYS A 12 38.64 5.75 -10.58
N PRO A 13 38.99 5.93 -9.32
CA PRO A 13 39.18 4.80 -8.41
C PRO A 13 37.98 3.91 -8.49
N GLU A 14 38.18 2.65 -8.83
CA GLU A 14 37.12 1.68 -8.82
C GLU A 14 36.57 1.63 -7.40
N LEU A 15 35.26 1.86 -7.27
CA LEU A 15 34.58 1.75 -6.01
C LEU A 15 34.79 0.33 -5.45
N SER A 16 35.13 0.22 -4.20
CA SER A 16 35.20 -1.06 -3.52
C SER A 16 33.85 -1.78 -3.60
N ALA A 17 33.86 -3.10 -3.43
CA ALA A 17 32.61 -3.89 -3.44
C ALA A 17 31.61 -3.39 -2.39
N GLN A 18 32.08 -2.88 -1.24
CA GLN A 18 31.25 -2.29 -0.20
C GLN A 18 30.61 -0.97 -0.64
N GLU A 19 31.36 -0.11 -1.31
CA GLU A 19 30.86 1.17 -1.83
C GLU A 19 29.83 0.97 -2.93
N LYS A 20 30.02 -0.04 -3.81
CA LYS A 20 29.03 -0.42 -4.83
C LYS A 20 27.72 -0.91 -4.21
N ARG A 21 27.82 -1.71 -3.15
CA ARG A 21 26.63 -2.19 -2.40
C ARG A 21 25.90 -1.04 -1.71
N ALA A 22 26.64 -0.13 -1.08
CA ALA A 22 26.07 1.06 -0.44
C ALA A 22 25.37 1.96 -1.46
N ALA A 23 25.99 2.22 -2.61
CA ALA A 23 25.40 3.01 -3.69
C ALA A 23 24.11 2.37 -4.25
N LYS A 24 24.11 1.04 -4.42
CA LYS A 24 22.92 0.30 -4.86
C LYS A 24 21.81 0.38 -3.81
N LEU A 25 22.14 0.22 -2.54
CA LEU A 25 21.17 0.31 -1.44
C LEU A 25 20.55 1.71 -1.37
N GLU A 26 21.34 2.77 -1.52
CA GLU A 26 20.82 4.15 -1.59
C GLU A 26 19.86 4.34 -2.76
N LYS A 27 20.18 3.82 -3.95
CA LYS A 27 19.29 3.86 -5.11
C LYS A 27 18.00 3.11 -4.85
N ASP A 28 18.08 1.93 -4.25
CA ASP A 28 16.91 1.11 -3.92
C ASP A 28 16.03 1.82 -2.87
N ILE A 29 16.62 2.46 -1.88
CA ILE A 29 15.91 3.26 -0.87
C ILE A 29 15.25 4.48 -1.52
N GLN A 30 15.95 5.21 -2.39
CA GLN A 30 15.37 6.36 -3.10
C GLN A 30 14.25 5.95 -4.04
N SER A 31 14.41 4.84 -4.75
CA SER A 31 13.36 4.27 -5.60
C SER A 31 12.15 3.84 -4.78
N ALA A 32 12.37 3.16 -3.66
CA ALA A 32 11.32 2.78 -2.71
C ALA A 32 10.61 4.01 -2.12
N ASN A 33 11.34 5.07 -1.77
CA ASN A 33 10.77 6.31 -1.26
C ASN A 33 9.93 7.04 -2.33
N ARG A 34 10.34 7.00 -3.60
CA ARG A 34 9.56 7.54 -4.72
C ARG A 34 8.27 6.76 -4.96
N THR A 35 8.33 5.42 -4.81
CA THR A 35 7.17 4.52 -4.97
C THR A 35 6.25 4.53 -3.74
N LEU A 36 6.67 5.12 -2.61
CA LEU A 36 5.88 5.21 -1.38
C LEU A 36 4.80 6.31 -1.43
N LYS A 37 4.84 7.21 -2.42
CA LYS A 37 3.79 8.21 -2.59
C LYS A 37 2.51 7.53 -3.07
N ILE A 38 1.50 7.53 -2.22
CA ILE A 38 0.19 6.96 -2.53
C ILE A 38 -0.54 7.91 -3.49
N THR A 39 -1.02 7.37 -4.59
CA THR A 39 -1.82 8.07 -5.59
C THR A 39 -3.30 7.75 -5.40
N PRO A 40 -4.22 8.57 -5.94
CA PRO A 40 -5.65 8.23 -5.96
C PRO A 40 -5.96 6.87 -6.60
N THR A 41 -5.18 6.47 -7.60
CA THR A 41 -5.30 5.14 -8.23
C THR A 41 -4.95 4.02 -7.24
N ASP A 42 -3.95 4.20 -6.41
CA ASP A 42 -3.58 3.24 -5.37
C ASP A 42 -4.69 3.11 -4.32
N VAL A 43 -5.31 4.20 -3.91
CA VAL A 43 -6.47 4.22 -3.01
C VAL A 43 -7.63 3.45 -3.61
N LYS A 44 -7.93 3.70 -4.88
CA LYS A 44 -8.99 2.99 -5.62
C LYS A 44 -8.75 1.48 -5.66
N ARG A 45 -7.53 1.05 -5.93
CA ARG A 45 -7.13 -0.36 -5.91
C ARG A 45 -7.29 -0.98 -4.53
N ALA A 46 -6.88 -0.27 -3.49
CA ALA A 46 -7.02 -0.72 -2.11
C ALA A 46 -8.48 -0.89 -1.70
N CYS A 47 -9.35 0.04 -2.08
CA CYS A 47 -10.78 -0.05 -1.85
C CYS A 47 -11.39 -1.27 -2.57
N ARG A 48 -11.03 -1.50 -3.82
CA ARG A 48 -11.50 -2.67 -4.59
C ARG A 48 -11.00 -3.99 -4.02
N ALA A 49 -9.83 -4.00 -3.44
CA ALA A 49 -9.24 -5.19 -2.82
C ALA A 49 -9.68 -5.40 -1.37
N PHE A 50 -10.49 -4.50 -0.80
CA PHE A 50 -10.83 -4.51 0.62
C PHE A 50 -11.38 -5.85 1.10
N ASP A 51 -12.37 -6.41 0.41
CA ASP A 51 -12.97 -7.70 0.79
C ASP A 51 -11.99 -8.86 0.65
N ALA A 52 -11.19 -8.87 -0.40
CA ALA A 52 -10.19 -9.91 -0.62
C ALA A 52 -9.09 -9.88 0.45
N VAL A 53 -8.63 -8.69 0.81
CA VAL A 53 -7.61 -8.50 1.86
C VAL A 53 -8.17 -8.87 3.23
N SER A 54 -9.41 -8.49 3.51
CA SER A 54 -10.10 -8.85 4.76
C SER A 54 -10.25 -10.36 4.91
N ARG A 55 -10.67 -11.05 3.86
CA ARG A 55 -10.77 -12.53 3.85
C ARG A 55 -9.41 -13.18 4.06
N ARG A 56 -8.38 -12.68 3.40
CA ARG A 56 -7.02 -13.21 3.55
C ARG A 56 -6.49 -13.06 4.97
N ARG A 57 -6.78 -11.93 5.60
CA ARG A 57 -6.47 -11.74 7.02
C ARG A 57 -7.14 -12.77 7.90
N ASP A 58 -8.42 -13.06 7.66
CA ASP A 58 -9.19 -14.06 8.42
C ASP A 58 -8.66 -15.48 8.18
N GLU A 59 -8.26 -15.81 6.95
CA GLU A 59 -7.58 -17.06 6.61
C GLU A 59 -6.27 -17.22 7.37
N TYR A 60 -5.44 -16.19 7.43
CA TYR A 60 -4.20 -16.22 8.20
C TYR A 60 -4.44 -16.43 9.70
N LYS A 61 -5.48 -15.83 10.25
CA LYS A 61 -5.87 -16.06 11.65
C LYS A 61 -6.33 -17.50 11.88
N ALA A 62 -7.10 -18.07 10.97
CA ALA A 62 -7.56 -19.45 11.05
C ALA A 62 -6.38 -20.43 10.99
N ASP A 63 -5.46 -20.23 10.04
CA ASP A 63 -4.25 -21.01 9.90
C ASP A 63 -3.35 -20.91 11.14
N LEU A 64 -3.21 -19.71 11.70
CA LEU A 64 -2.47 -19.48 12.94
C LEU A 64 -3.06 -20.27 14.11
N ARG A 65 -4.39 -20.27 14.26
CA ARG A 65 -5.07 -21.07 15.31
C ARG A 65 -4.81 -22.55 15.17
N GLN A 66 -4.80 -23.08 13.95
CA GLN A 66 -4.49 -24.49 13.69
C GLN A 66 -3.03 -24.81 14.03
N LEU A 67 -2.08 -23.95 13.64
CA LEU A 67 -0.67 -24.14 13.97
C LEU A 67 -0.40 -24.10 15.47
N LEU A 68 -1.08 -23.26 16.22
CA LEU A 68 -0.95 -23.16 17.68
C LEU A 68 -1.47 -24.40 18.42
N LYS A 69 -2.31 -25.21 17.78
CA LYS A 69 -2.73 -26.53 18.32
C LYS A 69 -1.66 -27.59 18.20
N SER A 70 -0.68 -27.45 17.30
CA SER A 70 0.41 -28.40 17.03
C SER A 70 1.68 -27.98 17.77
N ARG A 71 1.72 -28.08 19.09
CA ARG A 71 2.73 -27.45 19.95
C ARG A 71 4.16 -27.97 19.89
N GLU A 72 4.53 -28.88 18.98
CA GLU A 72 5.72 -29.72 19.19
C GLU A 72 6.93 -29.43 18.31
N ASN A 73 6.96 -28.37 17.45
CA ASN A 73 8.08 -28.17 16.53
C ASN A 73 8.51 -26.72 16.41
N LYS A 74 9.83 -26.46 16.46
CA LYS A 74 10.42 -25.13 16.19
C LYS A 74 10.03 -24.58 14.81
N LEU A 75 9.81 -25.43 13.81
CA LEU A 75 9.34 -25.05 12.49
C LEU A 75 7.93 -24.47 12.53
N VAL A 76 7.05 -25.08 13.33
CA VAL A 76 5.68 -24.59 13.54
C VAL A 76 5.67 -23.22 14.21
N ALA A 77 6.54 -22.97 15.19
CA ALA A 77 6.67 -21.66 15.84
C ALA A 77 7.09 -20.57 14.84
N ARG A 78 8.05 -20.85 13.95
CA ARG A 78 8.46 -19.90 12.90
C ARG A 78 7.35 -19.61 11.88
N GLN A 79 6.60 -20.64 11.49
CA GLN A 79 5.45 -20.49 10.59
C GLN A 79 4.36 -19.65 11.26
N ALA A 80 4.08 -19.88 12.54
CA ALA A 80 3.12 -19.10 13.32
C ALA A 80 3.53 -17.63 13.43
N GLU A 81 4.79 -17.33 13.67
CA GLU A 81 5.31 -15.96 13.67
C GLU A 81 5.11 -15.26 12.33
N ARG A 82 5.43 -15.93 11.22
CA ARG A 82 5.24 -15.37 9.87
C ARG A 82 3.77 -15.09 9.56
N LEU A 83 2.88 -15.99 9.92
CA LEU A 83 1.43 -15.79 9.75
C LEU A 83 0.91 -14.66 10.62
N LEU A 84 1.38 -14.54 11.85
CA LEU A 84 1.03 -13.46 12.73
C LEU A 84 1.46 -12.11 12.16
N GLU A 85 2.71 -11.99 11.72
CA GLU A 85 3.24 -10.78 11.09
C GLU A 85 2.45 -10.40 9.84
N ALA A 86 2.18 -11.36 8.94
CA ALA A 86 1.39 -11.14 7.74
C ALA A 86 -0.02 -10.67 8.07
N SER A 87 -0.67 -11.28 9.05
CA SER A 87 -2.01 -10.88 9.52
C SER A 87 -2.02 -9.46 10.08
N LEU A 88 -1.01 -9.08 10.87
CA LEU A 88 -0.88 -7.74 11.45
C LEU A 88 -0.64 -6.68 10.37
N VAL A 89 0.16 -6.98 9.35
CA VAL A 89 0.37 -6.07 8.21
C VAL A 89 -0.94 -5.80 7.48
N LEU A 90 -1.72 -6.84 7.17
CA LEU A 90 -3.01 -6.68 6.51
C LEU A 90 -4.00 -5.91 7.38
N LYS A 91 -4.05 -6.20 8.67
CA LYS A 91 -4.89 -5.47 9.64
C LYS A 91 -4.55 -3.98 9.66
N THR A 92 -3.28 -3.63 9.69
CA THR A 92 -2.81 -2.24 9.70
C THR A 92 -3.19 -1.53 8.40
N ARG A 93 -3.00 -2.16 7.25
CA ARG A 93 -3.39 -1.60 5.95
C ARG A 93 -4.89 -1.34 5.87
N LEU A 94 -5.71 -2.29 6.28
CA LEU A 94 -7.17 -2.13 6.33
C LEU A 94 -7.58 -0.98 7.25
N LYS A 95 -6.97 -0.90 8.43
CA LYS A 95 -7.22 0.18 9.38
C LYS A 95 -6.85 1.54 8.79
N ASN A 96 -5.70 1.64 8.14
CA ASN A 96 -5.24 2.89 7.50
C ASN A 96 -6.22 3.35 6.42
N LEU A 97 -6.75 2.42 5.62
CA LEU A 97 -7.76 2.73 4.62
C LEU A 97 -9.06 3.22 5.26
N LEU A 98 -9.53 2.57 6.32
CA LEU A 98 -10.72 3.00 7.06
C LEU A 98 -10.53 4.36 7.72
N ASP A 99 -9.36 4.63 8.30
CA ASP A 99 -9.03 5.95 8.86
C ASP A 99 -9.07 7.04 7.78
N ALA A 100 -8.57 6.74 6.57
CA ALA A 100 -8.65 7.65 5.44
C ALA A 100 -10.09 7.90 4.97
N LEU A 101 -10.96 6.90 5.05
CA LEU A 101 -12.40 7.05 4.78
C LEU A 101 -13.08 7.93 5.82
N ASP A 102 -12.70 7.81 7.09
CA ASP A 102 -13.33 8.52 8.19
C ASP A 102 -13.10 10.05 8.14
N ILE A 103 -12.06 10.52 7.47
CA ILE A 103 -11.82 11.96 7.30
C ILE A 103 -12.66 12.60 6.20
N LEU A 104 -13.33 11.80 5.38
CA LEU A 104 -14.16 12.29 4.28
C LEU A 104 -15.49 12.84 4.78
N GLU A 105 -16.07 13.76 4.02
CA GLU A 105 -17.47 14.17 4.18
C GLU A 105 -18.42 12.99 3.93
N ASP A 106 -19.61 13.02 4.50
CA ASP A 106 -20.55 11.89 4.45
C ASP A 106 -20.89 11.46 3.03
N ASN A 107 -21.14 12.38 2.12
CA ASN A 107 -21.43 12.06 0.72
C ASN A 107 -20.23 11.47 -0.01
N GLN A 108 -19.03 11.99 0.24
CA GLN A 108 -17.79 11.46 -0.33
C GLN A 108 -17.50 10.06 0.17
N ARG A 109 -17.62 9.83 1.47
CA ARG A 109 -17.44 8.51 2.08
C ARG A 109 -18.40 7.50 1.49
N ARG A 110 -19.66 7.85 1.39
CA ARG A 110 -20.71 7.02 0.82
C ARG A 110 -20.44 6.69 -0.67
N LEU A 111 -19.96 7.65 -1.45
CA LEU A 111 -19.53 7.43 -2.84
C LEU A 111 -18.39 6.42 -2.93
N VAL A 112 -17.37 6.55 -2.10
CA VAL A 112 -16.24 5.62 -2.10
C VAL A 112 -16.67 4.21 -1.73
N TYR A 113 -17.52 4.06 -0.73
CA TYR A 113 -18.09 2.75 -0.38
C TYR A 113 -18.86 2.16 -1.55
N LEU A 114 -19.79 2.90 -2.13
CA LEU A 114 -20.65 2.42 -3.21
C LEU A 114 -19.85 2.03 -4.45
N LEU A 115 -18.97 2.91 -4.92
CA LEU A 115 -18.31 2.73 -6.21
C LEU A 115 -17.10 1.82 -6.15
N TYR A 116 -16.35 1.84 -5.05
CA TYR A 116 -15.04 1.19 -5.00
C TYR A 116 -14.99 0.01 -4.03
N ILE A 117 -15.62 0.10 -2.88
CA ILE A 117 -15.64 -1.01 -1.90
C ILE A 117 -16.72 -2.02 -2.28
N ASP A 118 -17.94 -1.57 -2.50
CA ASP A 118 -19.06 -2.43 -2.92
C ASP A 118 -19.00 -2.78 -4.41
N GLY A 119 -18.20 -2.04 -5.18
CA GLY A 119 -17.96 -2.32 -6.60
C GLY A 119 -19.17 -2.07 -7.50
N GLN A 120 -20.07 -1.18 -7.11
CA GLN A 120 -21.19 -0.77 -7.94
C GLN A 120 -20.69 -0.07 -9.21
N GLN A 121 -21.48 -0.16 -10.27
CA GLN A 121 -21.13 0.47 -11.53
C GLN A 121 -21.13 2.00 -11.36
N ALA A 122 -20.06 2.65 -11.83
CA ALA A 122 -19.88 4.09 -11.73
C ALA A 122 -20.64 4.83 -12.84
N ASP A 123 -21.97 4.82 -12.76
CA ASP A 123 -22.88 5.49 -13.68
C ASP A 123 -23.95 6.29 -12.92
N ASP A 124 -24.63 7.17 -13.65
CA ASP A 124 -25.68 8.03 -13.09
C ASP A 124 -26.85 7.23 -12.53
N GLU A 125 -27.14 6.07 -13.11
CA GLU A 125 -28.23 5.18 -12.70
C GLU A 125 -27.99 4.60 -11.30
N SER A 126 -26.78 4.11 -11.05
CA SER A 126 -26.38 3.60 -9.72
C SER A 126 -26.42 4.70 -8.66
N ILE A 127 -25.98 5.91 -9.02
CA ILE A 127 -26.01 7.07 -8.12
C ILE A 127 -27.45 7.51 -7.83
N GLN A 128 -28.32 7.57 -8.83
CA GLN A 128 -29.74 7.88 -8.65
C GLN A 128 -30.46 6.84 -7.80
N SER A 129 -30.14 5.58 -7.96
CA SER A 129 -30.70 4.50 -7.14
C SER A 129 -30.39 4.67 -5.66
N ASP A 130 -29.20 5.19 -5.32
CA ASP A 130 -28.76 5.33 -3.93
C ASP A 130 -29.09 6.70 -3.32
N TRP A 131 -29.02 7.80 -4.09
CA TRP A 131 -29.28 9.19 -3.62
C TRP A 131 -30.62 9.76 -4.05
N GLY A 132 -31.23 9.22 -5.11
CA GLY A 132 -32.30 9.92 -5.82
C GLY A 132 -31.72 11.04 -6.66
N VAL A 133 -31.48 12.21 -6.06
CA VAL A 133 -30.76 13.32 -6.69
C VAL A 133 -29.47 13.57 -5.91
N TYR A 134 -28.32 13.39 -6.58
CA TYR A 134 -27.06 13.71 -5.95
C TYR A 134 -26.81 15.23 -5.93
N PRO A 135 -26.45 15.81 -4.77
CA PRO A 135 -26.18 17.24 -4.68
C PRO A 135 -24.80 17.56 -5.28
N GLY A 136 -24.77 17.99 -6.54
CA GLY A 136 -23.55 18.36 -7.23
C GLY A 136 -23.08 17.34 -8.26
N ASP A 137 -21.79 17.36 -8.56
CA ASP A 137 -21.15 16.45 -9.51
C ASP A 137 -20.49 15.26 -8.77
N TRP A 138 -21.13 14.12 -8.79
CA TRP A 138 -20.65 12.93 -8.08
C TRP A 138 -19.32 12.41 -8.62
N ARG A 139 -19.03 12.56 -9.92
CA ARG A 139 -17.74 12.14 -10.50
C ARG A 139 -16.59 12.96 -9.96
N LYS A 140 -16.79 14.27 -9.88
CA LYS A 140 -15.81 15.19 -9.30
C LYS A 140 -15.62 14.93 -7.81
N ASP A 141 -16.70 14.71 -7.08
CA ASP A 141 -16.65 14.40 -5.65
C ASP A 141 -15.95 13.09 -5.37
N ALA A 142 -16.17 12.06 -6.20
CA ALA A 142 -15.47 10.78 -6.09
C ALA A 142 -13.95 10.93 -6.31
N GLU A 143 -13.55 11.67 -7.34
CA GLU A 143 -12.13 11.97 -7.60
C GLU A 143 -11.50 12.78 -6.46
N THR A 144 -12.20 13.79 -5.97
CA THR A 144 -11.76 14.61 -4.82
C THR A 144 -11.63 13.76 -3.56
N ALA A 145 -12.54 12.83 -3.32
CA ALA A 145 -12.49 11.92 -2.20
C ALA A 145 -11.24 11.04 -2.25
N LEU A 146 -10.93 10.44 -3.39
CA LEU A 146 -9.72 9.63 -3.56
C LEU A 146 -8.45 10.45 -3.36
N GLN A 147 -8.41 11.67 -3.85
CA GLN A 147 -7.28 12.58 -3.65
C GLN A 147 -7.12 12.96 -2.19
N THR A 148 -8.19 13.27 -1.51
CA THR A 148 -8.18 13.59 -0.07
C THR A 148 -7.68 12.42 0.77
N MET A 149 -8.10 11.22 0.45
CA MET A 149 -7.61 10.00 1.11
C MET A 149 -6.12 9.78 0.85
N ALA A 150 -5.67 9.93 -0.39
CA ALA A 150 -4.26 9.80 -0.75
C ALA A 150 -3.40 10.83 -0.01
N ASP A 151 -3.82 12.08 0.05
CA ASP A 151 -3.12 13.15 0.77
C ASP A 151 -3.02 12.86 2.27
N TYR A 152 -4.11 12.40 2.88
CA TYR A 152 -4.13 12.00 4.28
C TYR A 152 -3.15 10.87 4.56
N LEU A 153 -3.14 9.82 3.75
CA LEU A 153 -2.26 8.67 3.90
C LEU A 153 -0.78 9.08 3.75
N ASN A 154 -0.48 9.94 2.78
CA ASN A 154 0.88 10.44 2.56
C ASN A 154 1.35 11.35 3.70
N GLN A 155 0.51 12.26 4.19
CA GLN A 155 0.83 13.15 5.31
C GLN A 155 1.09 12.39 6.60
N ASN A 156 0.36 11.32 6.85
CA ASN A 156 0.48 10.49 8.04
C ASN A 156 1.40 9.29 7.85
N ARG A 157 2.04 9.17 6.69
CA ARG A 157 2.94 8.05 6.34
C ARG A 157 2.32 6.67 6.55
N LYS A 158 1.04 6.57 6.27
CA LYS A 158 0.27 5.33 6.39
C LYS A 158 0.26 4.59 5.07
N LYS A 159 0.46 3.27 5.12
CA LYS A 159 0.42 2.38 3.95
C LYS A 159 -0.95 1.71 3.83
N ILE A 160 -1.31 1.40 2.60
CA ILE A 160 -2.53 0.67 2.27
C ILE A 160 -2.26 -0.57 1.44
#